data_45eebab3b1b9490ee259159b2f537a45
#
_entry.id   45eebab3b1b9490ee259159b2f537a45
#
_cell.length_a   1.000
_cell.length_b   1.000
_cell.length_c   1.000
_cell.angle_alpha   90.00
_cell.angle_beta   90.00
_cell.angle_gamma   90.00
#
_symmetry.space_group_name_H-M   'P 1'
#
loop_
_entity.id
_entity.type
_entity.pdbx_description
1 polymer ?
#
loop_
_entity_poly.entity_id
_entity_poly.type
_entity_poly.pdbx_seq_one_letter_code
_entity_poly.pdbx_strand_id
1 'polypeptide(L)'
;MSNTFDRGSKSTIIMSILLTAVIIYTAISHQLLFAPPPVMMVDPTLHPENVTASIGNLIMVSFSSGTGMRMPEPDKPTMEVSYVGGGNYRATTNISDFGTVMIESGANGSSTIHGQGMIMDSKGEVVTYRIQGVGNMGADGYFRNHGMIFFNPSSGVFNELSGTAGIFANEVNQKGNAVTKVWELQ
;
A
#
# COMPACT_ATOMS: atom_id res chain seq x y z
N MET A 1 46.07 52.80 -29.86
CA MET A 1 45.35 51.65 -30.45
C MET A 1 44.32 51.16 -29.45
N SER A 2 43.07 51.51 -29.68
CA SER A 2 41.97 51.21 -28.76
C SER A 2 41.28 49.92 -29.23
N ASN A 3 41.36 48.87 -28.43
CA ASN A 3 40.60 47.62 -28.69
C ASN A 3 39.18 47.80 -28.16
N THR A 4 38.28 48.20 -29.02
CA THR A 4 36.82 48.09 -28.79
C THR A 4 36.44 46.64 -28.96
N PHE A 5 36.38 45.88 -27.86
CA PHE A 5 35.91 44.52 -27.83
C PHE A 5 34.38 44.54 -28.04
N ASP A 6 33.94 43.95 -29.14
CA ASP A 6 32.52 43.81 -29.55
C ASP A 6 31.72 43.01 -28.55
N ARG A 7 31.10 43.70 -27.56
CA ARG A 7 30.15 43.12 -26.60
C ARG A 7 28.80 42.70 -27.18
N GLY A 8 28.48 43.23 -28.37
CA GLY A 8 27.17 42.99 -28.99
C GLY A 8 27.02 41.58 -29.57
N SER A 9 28.08 41.03 -30.14
CA SER A 9 28.04 39.71 -30.79
C SER A 9 27.82 38.55 -29.82
N LYS A 10 28.40 38.58 -28.64
CA LYS A 10 28.26 37.50 -27.62
C LYS A 10 26.86 37.46 -27.01
N SER A 11 26.26 38.62 -26.78
CA SER A 11 24.88 38.70 -26.25
C SER A 11 23.84 38.16 -27.24
N THR A 12 24.00 38.42 -28.52
CA THR A 12 23.10 37.94 -29.57
C THR A 12 23.20 36.41 -29.73
N ILE A 13 24.40 35.82 -29.62
CA ILE A 13 24.60 34.37 -29.71
C ILE A 13 23.99 33.67 -28.51
N ILE A 14 24.17 34.15 -27.28
CA ILE A 14 23.60 33.58 -26.07
C ILE A 14 22.07 33.62 -26.10
N MET A 15 21.49 34.74 -26.57
CA MET A 15 20.04 34.88 -26.67
C MET A 15 19.43 33.94 -27.72
N SER A 16 20.15 33.74 -28.84
CA SER A 16 19.72 32.78 -29.89
C SER A 16 19.74 31.32 -29.36
N ILE A 17 20.77 30.92 -28.63
CA ILE A 17 20.87 29.58 -28.05
C ILE A 17 19.75 29.34 -27.01
N LEU A 18 19.48 30.30 -26.13
CA LEU A 18 18.41 30.26 -25.16
C LEU A 18 17.02 30.14 -25.84
N LEU A 19 16.76 30.92 -26.87
CA LEU A 19 15.49 30.87 -27.59
C LEU A 19 15.30 29.51 -28.27
N THR A 20 16.35 28.95 -28.89
CA THR A 20 16.30 27.64 -29.52
C THR A 20 16.05 26.54 -28.51
N ALA A 21 16.68 26.59 -27.32
CA ALA A 21 16.48 25.63 -26.26
C ALA A 21 15.03 25.65 -25.71
N VAL A 22 14.43 26.84 -25.58
CA VAL A 22 13.02 26.97 -25.15
C VAL A 22 12.07 26.42 -26.21
N ILE A 23 12.32 26.65 -27.48
CA ILE A 23 11.48 26.13 -28.58
C ILE A 23 11.58 24.59 -28.62
N ILE A 24 12.75 24.01 -28.48
CA ILE A 24 12.94 22.54 -28.41
C ILE A 24 12.25 21.95 -27.19
N TYR A 25 12.37 22.56 -26.03
CA TYR A 25 11.72 22.11 -24.82
C TYR A 25 10.19 22.15 -24.93
N THR A 26 9.62 23.24 -25.47
CA THR A 26 8.17 23.35 -25.71
C THR A 26 7.67 22.36 -26.76
N ALA A 27 8.44 22.09 -27.79
CA ALA A 27 8.07 21.12 -28.82
C ALA A 27 8.07 19.68 -28.24
N ILE A 28 9.07 19.33 -27.44
CA ILE A 28 9.15 18.00 -26.78
C ILE A 28 8.02 17.84 -25.75
N SER A 29 7.76 18.85 -24.93
CA SER A 29 6.68 18.78 -23.93
C SER A 29 5.29 18.72 -24.60
N HIS A 30 5.10 19.38 -25.72
CA HIS A 30 3.86 19.29 -26.51
C HIS A 30 3.66 17.90 -27.14
N GLN A 31 4.73 17.27 -27.62
CA GLN A 31 4.63 15.90 -28.15
C GLN A 31 4.35 14.87 -27.05
N LEU A 32 4.89 15.05 -25.84
CA LEU A 32 4.58 14.18 -24.69
C LEU A 32 3.14 14.34 -24.18
N LEU A 33 2.56 15.56 -24.27
CA LEU A 33 1.19 15.83 -23.84
C LEU A 33 0.12 15.34 -24.84
N PHE A 34 0.48 15.21 -26.13
CA PHE A 34 -0.44 14.78 -27.18
C PHE A 34 -0.05 13.44 -27.82
N ALA A 35 0.92 12.73 -27.25
CA ALA A 35 1.18 11.35 -27.67
C ALA A 35 -0.11 10.55 -27.42
N PRO A 36 -0.66 9.87 -28.44
CA PRO A 36 -1.78 8.97 -28.19
C PRO A 36 -1.36 7.96 -27.12
N PRO A 37 -2.29 7.60 -26.20
CA PRO A 37 -1.99 6.58 -25.21
C PRO A 37 -1.44 5.34 -25.93
N PRO A 38 -0.45 4.67 -25.35
CA PRO A 38 0.09 3.45 -25.95
C PRO A 38 -1.07 2.51 -26.23
N VAL A 39 -1.23 2.14 -27.49
CA VAL A 39 -2.21 1.12 -27.86
C VAL A 39 -1.78 -0.13 -27.12
N MET A 40 -2.57 -0.53 -26.12
CA MET A 40 -2.38 -1.83 -25.48
C MET A 40 -2.52 -2.88 -26.59
N MET A 41 -1.40 -3.41 -27.05
CA MET A 41 -1.43 -4.60 -27.89
C MET A 41 -1.94 -5.73 -26.99
N VAL A 42 -3.20 -6.09 -27.16
CA VAL A 42 -3.74 -7.30 -26.54
C VAL A 42 -2.98 -8.47 -27.17
N ASP A 43 -2.16 -9.13 -26.41
CA ASP A 43 -1.50 -10.36 -26.84
C ASP A 43 -2.61 -11.41 -27.06
N PRO A 44 -2.82 -11.89 -28.32
CA PRO A 44 -3.88 -12.84 -28.61
C PRO A 44 -3.67 -14.22 -27.98
N THR A 45 -2.51 -14.45 -27.35
CA THR A 45 -2.23 -15.69 -26.61
C THR A 45 -2.67 -15.60 -25.15
N LEU A 46 -3.06 -14.41 -24.66
CA LEU A 46 -3.61 -14.24 -23.32
C LEU A 46 -5.10 -14.49 -23.33
N HIS A 47 -5.51 -15.37 -22.45
CA HIS A 47 -6.91 -15.76 -22.25
C HIS A 47 -7.42 -15.21 -20.93
N PRO A 48 -8.04 -14.01 -20.90
CA PRO A 48 -8.48 -13.39 -19.66
C PRO A 48 -9.52 -14.23 -18.90
N GLU A 49 -10.26 -15.11 -19.59
CA GLU A 49 -11.16 -16.07 -18.98
C GLU A 49 -10.47 -17.10 -18.08
N ASN A 50 -9.16 -17.29 -18.26
CA ASN A 50 -8.35 -18.19 -17.43
C ASN A 50 -7.78 -17.48 -16.18
N VAL A 51 -7.93 -16.16 -16.09
CA VAL A 51 -7.51 -15.39 -14.93
C VAL A 51 -8.67 -15.29 -13.96
N THR A 52 -8.67 -16.14 -12.96
CA THR A 52 -9.71 -16.20 -11.93
C THR A 52 -9.09 -16.06 -10.55
N ALA A 53 -9.84 -15.48 -9.63
CA ALA A 53 -9.53 -15.48 -8.22
C ALA A 53 -10.82 -15.71 -7.44
N SER A 54 -10.75 -16.48 -6.37
CA SER A 54 -11.89 -16.71 -5.50
C SER A 54 -11.49 -16.53 -4.03
N ILE A 55 -12.46 -16.11 -3.22
CA ILE A 55 -12.31 -16.09 -1.77
C ILE A 55 -12.57 -17.51 -1.28
N GLY A 56 -11.57 -18.10 -0.64
CA GLY A 56 -11.63 -19.43 -0.06
C GLY A 56 -12.16 -19.44 1.38
N ASN A 57 -11.66 -20.35 2.18
CA ASN A 57 -12.12 -20.54 3.55
C ASN A 57 -11.68 -19.42 4.47
N LEU A 58 -12.47 -19.17 5.53
CA LEU A 58 -12.07 -18.34 6.65
C LEU A 58 -10.95 -19.06 7.42
N ILE A 59 -9.74 -18.48 7.44
CA ILE A 59 -8.55 -19.08 8.04
C ILE A 59 -8.14 -18.46 9.37
N MET A 60 -8.55 -17.21 9.64
CA MET A 60 -8.20 -16.55 10.89
C MET A 60 -9.31 -15.62 11.36
N VAL A 61 -9.51 -15.62 12.67
CA VAL A 61 -10.26 -14.57 13.39
C VAL A 61 -9.38 -14.11 14.55
N SER A 62 -9.10 -12.80 14.60
CA SER A 62 -8.29 -12.19 15.65
C SER A 62 -9.07 -11.03 16.27
N PHE A 63 -8.92 -10.88 17.61
CA PHE A 63 -9.39 -9.75 18.38
C PHE A 63 -8.18 -9.03 18.94
N SER A 64 -8.07 -7.72 18.73
CA SER A 64 -6.89 -6.96 19.14
C SER A 64 -7.26 -5.63 19.77
N SER A 65 -6.29 -5.04 20.45
CA SER A 65 -6.39 -3.71 21.04
C SER A 65 -5.16 -2.90 20.66
N GLY A 66 -5.35 -1.63 20.35
CA GLY A 66 -4.27 -0.67 20.14
C GLY A 66 -3.47 -0.48 21.43
N THR A 67 -2.15 -0.59 21.35
CA THR A 67 -1.23 -0.43 22.48
C THR A 67 -0.43 0.85 22.44
N GLY A 68 -0.36 1.50 21.29
CA GLY A 68 0.32 2.76 21.08
C GLY A 68 -0.09 3.40 19.78
N MET A 69 -0.03 4.74 19.76
CA MET A 69 -0.34 5.54 18.58
C MET A 69 0.68 6.67 18.48
N ARG A 70 1.19 6.93 17.29
CA ARG A 70 2.05 8.07 17.02
C ARG A 70 1.79 8.65 15.64
N MET A 71 2.13 9.92 15.45
CA MET A 71 2.16 10.59 14.16
C MET A 71 3.63 10.68 13.72
N PRO A 72 4.11 9.81 12.81
CA PRO A 72 5.52 9.76 12.43
C PRO A 72 5.96 10.99 11.62
N GLU A 73 5.02 11.60 10.90
CA GLU A 73 5.27 12.77 10.05
C GLU A 73 4.26 13.88 10.41
N PRO A 74 4.71 15.00 11.08
CA PRO A 74 3.81 16.06 11.54
C PRO A 74 3.05 16.75 10.40
N ASP A 75 3.64 16.80 9.21
CA ASP A 75 3.10 17.52 8.05
C ASP A 75 2.20 16.65 7.17
N LYS A 76 2.05 15.36 7.49
CA LYS A 76 1.20 14.43 6.76
C LYS A 76 0.14 13.84 7.69
N PRO A 77 -1.08 13.63 7.22
CA PRO A 77 -2.15 13.01 8.00
C PRO A 77 -1.93 11.49 8.12
N THR A 78 -0.77 11.11 8.65
CA THR A 78 -0.31 9.73 8.80
C THR A 78 -0.29 9.36 10.27
N MET A 79 -0.87 8.21 10.61
CA MET A 79 -0.92 7.69 11.96
C MET A 79 -0.36 6.26 11.97
N GLU A 80 0.54 5.97 12.90
CA GLU A 80 1.02 4.63 13.17
C GLU A 80 0.37 4.10 14.45
N VAL A 81 -0.19 2.90 14.38
CA VAL A 81 -0.85 2.22 15.50
C VAL A 81 -0.17 0.88 15.72
N SER A 82 0.35 0.65 16.92
CA SER A 82 0.78 -0.67 17.38
C SER A 82 -0.39 -1.38 18.05
N TYR A 83 -0.48 -2.69 17.89
CA TYR A 83 -1.54 -3.50 18.48
C TYR A 83 -1.03 -4.85 18.99
N VAL A 84 -1.78 -5.40 19.91
CA VAL A 84 -1.63 -6.77 20.40
C VAL A 84 -3.01 -7.42 20.43
N GLY A 85 -3.05 -8.70 20.10
CA GLY A 85 -4.30 -9.44 20.06
C GLY A 85 -4.10 -10.93 20.18
N GLY A 86 -5.19 -11.65 19.99
CA GLY A 86 -5.21 -13.09 19.95
C GLY A 86 -6.49 -13.58 19.30
N GLY A 87 -6.52 -14.84 18.96
CA GLY A 87 -7.66 -15.44 18.27
C GLY A 87 -7.43 -16.88 17.88
N ASN A 88 -7.97 -17.27 16.75
CA ASN A 88 -7.89 -18.63 16.25
C ASN A 88 -7.44 -18.66 14.79
N TYR A 89 -6.51 -19.54 14.49
CA TYR A 89 -6.16 -19.98 13.16
C TYR A 89 -6.87 -21.31 12.87
N ARG A 90 -7.58 -21.38 11.72
CA ARG A 90 -8.41 -22.53 11.28
C ARG A 90 -9.35 -23.07 12.38
N ALA A 91 -9.87 -22.17 13.23
CA ALA A 91 -10.78 -22.44 14.34
C ALA A 91 -10.23 -23.34 15.46
N THR A 92 -9.09 -23.95 15.32
CA THR A 92 -8.53 -24.95 16.26
C THR A 92 -7.25 -24.52 16.96
N THR A 93 -6.43 -23.67 16.32
CA THR A 93 -5.14 -23.24 16.87
C THR A 93 -5.28 -21.86 17.48
N ASN A 94 -5.09 -21.75 18.81
CA ASN A 94 -5.03 -20.45 19.47
C ASN A 94 -3.75 -19.72 19.06
N ILE A 95 -3.90 -18.45 18.77
CA ILE A 95 -2.82 -17.58 18.32
C ILE A 95 -2.76 -16.28 19.12
N SER A 96 -1.55 -15.74 19.24
CA SER A 96 -1.28 -14.34 19.58
C SER A 96 -0.93 -13.59 18.29
N ASP A 97 -1.36 -12.32 18.19
CA ASP A 97 -1.21 -11.47 17.01
C ASP A 97 -0.64 -10.12 17.44
N PHE A 98 0.46 -9.71 16.83
CA PHE A 98 1.18 -8.47 17.16
C PHE A 98 1.52 -7.74 15.86
N GLY A 99 1.38 -6.43 15.86
CA GLY A 99 1.74 -5.71 14.66
C GLY A 99 1.71 -4.20 14.79
N THR A 100 2.01 -3.59 13.66
CA THR A 100 1.97 -2.15 13.48
C THR A 100 1.30 -1.82 12.15
N VAL A 101 0.40 -0.86 12.19
CA VAL A 101 -0.35 -0.39 11.01
C VAL A 101 -0.11 1.10 10.82
N MET A 102 0.27 1.49 9.62
CA MET A 102 0.26 2.88 9.14
C MET A 102 -1.08 3.17 8.48
N ILE A 103 -1.71 4.25 8.87
CA ILE A 103 -2.97 4.74 8.31
C ILE A 103 -2.71 6.13 7.74
N GLU A 104 -2.84 6.28 6.44
CA GLU A 104 -2.71 7.56 5.74
C GLU A 104 -4.08 8.04 5.33
N SER A 105 -4.51 9.15 5.90
CA SER A 105 -5.82 9.75 5.57
C SER A 105 -5.74 10.45 4.22
N GLY A 106 -6.61 10.05 3.31
CA GLY A 106 -6.78 10.65 2.00
C GLY A 106 -7.89 11.68 1.95
N ALA A 107 -8.07 12.28 0.78
CA ALA A 107 -9.23 13.11 0.50
C ALA A 107 -10.53 12.27 0.63
N ASN A 108 -11.64 12.94 0.94
CA ASN A 108 -12.96 12.30 1.04
C ASN A 108 -13.14 11.29 2.18
N GLY A 109 -12.29 11.34 3.22
CA GLY A 109 -12.43 10.47 4.40
C GLY A 109 -12.01 9.02 4.18
N SER A 110 -11.47 8.67 3.00
CA SER A 110 -10.83 7.40 2.78
C SER A 110 -9.43 7.37 3.39
N SER A 111 -8.94 6.18 3.72
CA SER A 111 -7.57 5.99 4.22
C SER A 111 -6.92 4.83 3.48
N THR A 112 -5.63 4.94 3.22
CA THR A 112 -4.80 3.80 2.84
C THR A 112 -4.13 3.21 4.07
N ILE A 113 -3.92 1.89 4.04
CA ILE A 113 -3.43 1.14 5.18
C ILE A 113 -2.27 0.27 4.71
N HIS A 114 -1.16 0.37 5.44
CA HIS A 114 -0.01 -0.49 5.29
C HIS A 114 0.36 -1.03 6.67
N GLY A 115 0.70 -2.30 6.77
CA GLY A 115 1.05 -2.87 8.05
C GLY A 115 1.91 -4.09 7.93
N GLN A 116 2.45 -4.47 9.07
CA GLN A 116 3.19 -5.72 9.24
C GLN A 116 2.92 -6.29 10.63
N GLY A 117 3.00 -7.60 10.73
CA GLY A 117 2.77 -8.25 12.00
C GLY A 117 3.32 -9.65 12.04
N MET A 118 3.04 -10.29 13.16
CA MET A 118 3.47 -11.62 13.48
C MET A 118 2.37 -12.34 14.24
N ILE A 119 2.09 -13.56 13.81
CA ILE A 119 1.21 -14.49 14.50
C ILE A 119 2.08 -15.55 15.15
N MET A 120 1.77 -15.90 16.40
CA MET A 120 2.48 -16.93 17.15
C MET A 120 1.46 -17.87 17.79
N ASP A 121 1.69 -19.18 17.71
CA ASP A 121 0.89 -20.17 18.41
C ASP A 121 1.37 -20.41 19.86
N SER A 122 0.68 -21.27 20.59
CA SER A 122 1.02 -21.61 21.97
C SER A 122 2.34 -22.38 22.14
N LYS A 123 2.92 -22.91 21.05
CA LYS A 123 4.20 -23.60 21.04
C LYS A 123 5.37 -22.70 20.65
N GLY A 124 5.09 -21.42 20.29
CA GLY A 124 6.07 -20.48 19.84
C GLY A 124 6.40 -20.58 18.34
N GLU A 125 5.61 -21.31 17.56
CA GLU A 125 5.71 -21.28 16.10
C GLU A 125 5.19 -19.96 15.57
N VAL A 126 5.87 -19.38 14.56
CA VAL A 126 5.67 -18.01 14.11
C VAL A 126 5.49 -17.93 12.61
N VAL A 127 4.57 -17.09 12.17
CA VAL A 127 4.49 -16.57 10.81
C VAL A 127 4.41 -15.05 10.84
N THR A 128 5.20 -14.37 10.01
CA THR A 128 5.11 -12.93 9.82
C THR A 128 4.29 -12.60 8.57
N TYR A 129 3.70 -11.41 8.55
CA TYR A 129 2.88 -10.99 7.44
C TYR A 129 2.99 -9.49 7.16
N ARG A 130 2.54 -9.09 5.98
CA ARG A 130 2.31 -7.70 5.59
C ARG A 130 0.87 -7.54 5.15
N ILE A 131 0.31 -6.37 5.41
CA ILE A 131 -1.02 -6.01 4.93
C ILE A 131 -0.97 -4.73 4.11
N GLN A 132 -1.88 -4.65 3.15
CA GLN A 132 -2.15 -3.45 2.38
C GLN A 132 -3.65 -3.37 2.11
N GLY A 133 -4.25 -2.20 2.33
CA GLY A 133 -5.68 -2.06 2.18
C GLY A 133 -6.15 -0.62 2.16
N VAL A 134 -7.46 -0.49 2.20
CA VAL A 134 -8.18 0.78 2.28
C VAL A 134 -9.24 0.70 3.37
N GLY A 135 -9.59 1.84 3.92
CA GLY A 135 -10.63 1.92 4.94
C GLY A 135 -11.26 3.29 5.03
N ASN A 136 -12.30 3.37 5.82
CA ASN A 136 -13.00 4.62 6.10
C ASN A 136 -13.66 4.58 7.48
N MET A 137 -13.86 5.76 8.04
CA MET A 137 -14.65 5.96 9.26
C MET A 137 -16.13 5.94 8.89
N GLY A 138 -16.89 5.04 9.49
CA GLY A 138 -18.34 5.03 9.36
C GLY A 138 -19.02 6.15 10.18
N ALA A 139 -20.26 6.47 9.83
CA ALA A 139 -21.07 7.44 10.61
C ALA A 139 -21.35 6.95 12.04
N ASP A 140 -21.25 5.67 12.31
CA ASP A 140 -21.37 5.02 13.61
C ASP A 140 -20.09 5.11 14.47
N GLY A 141 -19.01 5.72 13.93
CA GLY A 141 -17.74 5.89 14.62
C GLY A 141 -16.86 4.65 14.60
N TYR A 142 -17.18 3.64 13.79
CA TYR A 142 -16.31 2.50 13.56
C TYR A 142 -15.43 2.72 12.35
N PHE A 143 -14.15 2.40 12.47
CA PHE A 143 -13.24 2.38 11.34
C PHE A 143 -13.25 0.98 10.71
N ARG A 144 -13.70 0.89 9.46
CA ARG A 144 -13.74 -0.36 8.71
C ARG A 144 -12.73 -0.35 7.59
N ASN A 145 -11.96 -1.42 7.52
CA ASN A 145 -10.93 -1.53 6.50
C ASN A 145 -10.85 -2.98 5.95
N HIS A 146 -10.36 -3.08 4.74
CA HIS A 146 -10.19 -4.36 4.05
C HIS A 146 -9.03 -4.27 3.06
N GLY A 147 -8.48 -5.41 2.70
CA GLY A 147 -7.36 -5.48 1.79
C GLY A 147 -6.75 -6.87 1.70
N MET A 148 -5.48 -6.88 1.32
CA MET A 148 -4.68 -8.08 1.15
C MET A 148 -3.73 -8.27 2.35
N ILE A 149 -3.55 -9.52 2.74
CA ILE A 149 -2.52 -9.97 3.66
C ILE A 149 -1.59 -10.94 2.92
N PHE A 150 -0.29 -10.76 3.10
CA PHE A 150 0.75 -11.58 2.49
C PHE A 150 1.57 -12.23 3.57
N PHE A 151 1.57 -13.55 3.63
CA PHE A 151 2.33 -14.31 4.61
C PHE A 151 3.73 -14.61 4.09
N ASN A 152 4.73 -14.39 4.94
CA ASN A 152 6.10 -14.77 4.62
C ASN A 152 6.27 -16.30 4.76
N PRO A 153 7.35 -16.87 4.19
CA PRO A 153 7.68 -18.27 4.42
C PRO A 153 7.70 -18.63 5.91
N SER A 154 7.09 -19.75 6.26
CA SER A 154 6.94 -20.24 7.63
C SER A 154 7.07 -21.76 7.68
N SER A 155 7.03 -22.30 8.87
CA SER A 155 7.09 -23.74 9.13
C SER A 155 6.08 -24.14 10.20
N GLY A 156 6.03 -25.41 10.55
CA GLY A 156 5.15 -25.92 11.60
C GLY A 156 3.66 -25.78 11.22
N VAL A 157 2.85 -25.35 12.19
CA VAL A 157 1.39 -25.22 12.03
C VAL A 157 1.00 -24.22 10.95
N PHE A 158 1.88 -23.24 10.67
CA PHE A 158 1.66 -22.19 9.67
C PHE A 158 2.25 -22.51 8.30
N ASN A 159 2.79 -23.71 8.07
CA ASN A 159 3.45 -24.06 6.82
C ASN A 159 2.55 -23.85 5.59
N GLU A 160 1.24 -24.07 5.72
CA GLU A 160 0.28 -23.84 4.63
C GLU A 160 0.11 -22.36 4.26
N LEU A 161 0.46 -21.43 5.15
CA LEU A 161 0.48 -19.99 4.88
C LEU A 161 1.75 -19.54 4.17
N SER A 162 2.75 -20.41 4.05
CA SER A 162 4.07 -20.07 3.53
C SER A 162 4.01 -19.52 2.10
N GLY A 163 4.30 -18.21 1.96
CA GLY A 163 4.29 -17.52 0.67
C GLY A 163 2.88 -17.33 0.05
N THR A 164 1.81 -17.51 0.84
CA THR A 164 0.44 -17.32 0.35
C THR A 164 -0.08 -15.90 0.61
N ALA A 165 -1.21 -15.59 0.01
CA ALA A 165 -1.95 -14.37 0.25
C ALA A 165 -3.37 -14.68 0.72
N GLY A 166 -3.97 -13.72 1.41
CA GLY A 166 -5.35 -13.76 1.83
C GLY A 166 -6.02 -12.39 1.67
N ILE A 167 -7.32 -12.37 1.86
CA ILE A 167 -8.11 -11.15 1.98
C ILE A 167 -8.44 -10.96 3.46
N PHE A 168 -8.26 -9.76 3.97
CA PHE A 168 -8.70 -9.42 5.31
C PHE A 168 -9.82 -8.38 5.30
N ALA A 169 -10.68 -8.45 6.32
CA ALA A 169 -11.60 -7.39 6.72
C ALA A 169 -11.44 -7.15 8.22
N ASN A 170 -11.42 -5.89 8.60
CA ASN A 170 -11.20 -5.44 9.96
C ASN A 170 -12.20 -4.36 10.33
N GLU A 171 -12.70 -4.39 11.56
CA GLU A 171 -13.52 -3.35 12.16
C GLU A 171 -12.93 -2.94 13.49
N VAL A 172 -12.73 -1.63 13.69
CA VAL A 172 -12.14 -1.03 14.90
C VAL A 172 -13.17 -0.10 15.53
N ASN A 173 -13.45 -0.26 16.82
CA ASN A 173 -14.34 0.62 17.55
C ASN A 173 -13.61 1.88 18.07
N GLN A 174 -14.36 2.83 18.62
CA GLN A 174 -13.84 4.09 19.16
C GLN A 174 -12.85 3.94 20.34
N LYS A 175 -12.80 2.75 20.98
CA LYS A 175 -11.85 2.43 22.06
C LYS A 175 -10.55 1.81 21.54
N GLY A 176 -10.42 1.64 20.22
CA GLY A 176 -9.24 0.99 19.60
C GLY A 176 -9.26 -0.53 19.68
N ASN A 177 -10.39 -1.15 20.04
CA ASN A 177 -10.54 -2.59 19.97
C ASN A 177 -10.99 -2.99 18.56
N ALA A 178 -10.41 -4.05 18.05
CA ALA A 178 -10.63 -4.49 16.67
C ALA A 178 -10.99 -5.97 16.58
N VAL A 179 -11.73 -6.31 15.55
CA VAL A 179 -11.91 -7.69 15.06
C VAL A 179 -11.40 -7.77 13.62
N THR A 180 -10.55 -8.75 13.36
CA THR A 180 -10.01 -9.03 12.02
C THR A 180 -10.40 -10.44 11.60
N LYS A 181 -10.86 -10.56 10.38
CA LYS A 181 -11.10 -11.85 9.71
C LYS A 181 -10.22 -11.95 8.48
N VAL A 182 -9.67 -13.13 8.23
CA VAL A 182 -8.84 -13.41 7.06
C VAL A 182 -9.35 -14.66 6.35
N TRP A 183 -9.49 -14.54 5.04
CA TRP A 183 -9.87 -15.64 4.12
C TRP A 183 -8.70 -15.96 3.19
N GLU A 184 -8.59 -17.21 2.81
CA GLU A 184 -7.66 -17.63 1.75
C GLU A 184 -8.00 -16.92 0.44
N LEU A 185 -6.98 -16.56 -0.34
CA LEU A 185 -7.10 -16.20 -1.75
C LEU A 185 -6.70 -17.44 -2.56
N GLN A 186 -7.58 -17.90 -3.42
CA GLN A 186 -7.38 -19.08 -4.29
C GLN A 186 -7.29 -18.66 -5.76
#